data_147c5c1304ab95c8f9aa0088328baa01
#
_entry.id   147c5c1304ab95c8f9aa0088328baa01
#
_cell.length_a   1.000
_cell.length_b   1.000
_cell.length_c   1.000
_cell.angle_alpha   90.00
_cell.angle_beta   90.00
_cell.angle_gamma   90.00
#
_symmetry.space_group_name_H-M   'P 1'
#
loop_
_entity.id
_entity.type
_entity.pdbx_description
1 polymer ?
#
loop_
_entity_poly.entity_id
_entity_poly.type
_entity_poly.pdbx_seq_one_letter_code
_entity_poly.pdbx_strand_id
1 'polypeptide(L)'
;MRVTDSSAALPCPPSPHTGLPTADVVLPCLDEAAALPWVLDRIPDGWRAIVVDNGSTDGSAELARSLGANVVTEERRGFGAACHAGLLAAEAEFVCFCDCDGSLDPALLTGFVRRIADGECDLLLGRRRPEGRGAWPPHARAGNLALARMLRRRTGLRLHDLGPLRAARRADLLALDLTDRRSGYPLQMVVRASDAGLRVAESDVPYRPRTGKSKVTGTWRGTWHAVRDMRGVLREPPADPAGVVGAGTGALR
;
A
#
# COMPACT_ATOMS: atom_id res chain seq x y z
N MET A 1 2.46 -60.48 18.52
CA MET A 1 2.12 -59.17 19.03
C MET A 1 3.15 -58.19 18.48
N ARG A 2 2.87 -57.53 17.36
CA ARG A 2 3.80 -56.57 16.70
C ARG A 2 3.34 -55.17 17.07
N VAL A 3 4.19 -54.43 17.77
CA VAL A 3 4.01 -53.02 18.09
C VAL A 3 4.50 -52.24 16.88
N THR A 4 3.61 -51.55 16.16
CA THR A 4 3.93 -50.59 15.10
C THR A 4 4.16 -49.24 15.74
N ASP A 5 5.41 -48.82 15.79
CA ASP A 5 5.83 -47.49 16.22
C ASP A 5 5.56 -46.52 15.04
N SER A 6 4.53 -45.68 15.18
CA SER A 6 4.19 -44.63 14.24
C SER A 6 4.65 -43.26 14.80
N SER A 7 5.93 -43.03 14.70
CA SER A 7 6.50 -41.70 14.98
C SER A 7 6.23 -40.78 13.78
N ALA A 8 5.10 -40.08 13.78
CA ALA A 8 4.84 -38.98 12.85
C ALA A 8 5.73 -37.78 13.24
N ALA A 9 6.78 -37.55 12.49
CA ALA A 9 7.61 -36.35 12.63
C ALA A 9 6.75 -35.10 12.35
N LEU A 10 6.68 -34.23 13.35
CA LEU A 10 6.08 -32.89 13.19
C LEU A 10 6.82 -32.13 12.10
N PRO A 11 6.13 -31.37 11.23
CA PRO A 11 6.79 -30.55 10.21
C PRO A 11 7.71 -29.55 10.89
N CYS A 12 8.96 -29.54 10.45
CA CYS A 12 9.98 -28.57 10.86
C CYS A 12 9.48 -27.14 10.62
N PRO A 13 9.56 -26.24 11.62
CA PRO A 13 9.23 -24.84 11.38
C PRO A 13 10.16 -24.30 10.28
N PRO A 14 9.65 -23.40 9.40
CA PRO A 14 10.49 -22.83 8.34
C PRO A 14 11.70 -22.15 8.96
N SER A 15 12.87 -22.45 8.41
CA SER A 15 14.13 -21.86 8.83
C SER A 15 14.06 -20.33 8.77
N PRO A 16 14.64 -19.59 9.73
CA PRO A 16 14.67 -18.14 9.67
C PRO A 16 15.42 -17.73 8.39
N HIS A 17 14.74 -17.00 7.51
CA HIS A 17 15.34 -16.45 6.30
C HIS A 17 16.50 -15.51 6.68
N THR A 18 17.73 -15.93 6.39
CA THR A 18 18.97 -15.18 6.70
C THR A 18 19.20 -13.99 5.76
N GLY A 19 18.29 -13.69 4.84
CA GLY A 19 18.28 -12.51 3.97
C GLY A 19 17.09 -11.60 4.23
N LEU A 20 17.24 -10.29 3.96
CA LEU A 20 16.11 -9.37 3.94
C LEU A 20 15.10 -9.84 2.88
N PRO A 21 13.79 -9.94 3.22
CA PRO A 21 12.78 -10.27 2.22
C PRO A 21 12.78 -9.24 1.10
N THR A 22 12.69 -9.69 -0.15
CA THR A 22 12.59 -8.79 -1.31
C THR A 22 11.16 -8.31 -1.47
N ALA A 23 11.00 -7.06 -1.97
CA ALA A 23 9.69 -6.48 -2.23
C ALA A 23 9.69 -5.67 -3.53
N ASP A 24 8.50 -5.51 -4.09
CA ASP A 24 8.23 -4.53 -5.13
C ASP A 24 7.65 -3.26 -4.51
N VAL A 25 8.20 -2.10 -4.89
CA VAL A 25 7.72 -0.79 -4.40
C VAL A 25 6.95 -0.11 -5.51
N VAL A 26 5.64 -0.03 -5.34
CA VAL A 26 4.72 0.67 -6.25
C VAL A 26 4.74 2.16 -5.93
N LEU A 27 5.06 2.96 -6.93
CA LEU A 27 5.24 4.40 -6.89
C LEU A 27 4.25 5.06 -7.87
N PRO A 28 3.01 5.40 -7.43
CA PRO A 28 2.08 6.16 -8.28
C PRO A 28 2.67 7.52 -8.63
N CYS A 29 2.83 7.81 -9.92
CA CYS A 29 3.52 8.98 -10.42
C CYS A 29 2.62 9.84 -11.32
N LEU A 30 2.60 11.15 -11.08
CA LEU A 30 1.98 12.14 -11.94
C LEU A 30 2.72 13.46 -11.80
N ASP A 31 3.56 13.85 -12.78
CA ASP A 31 4.39 15.05 -12.77
C ASP A 31 5.23 15.18 -11.49
N GLU A 32 6.10 14.22 -11.22
CA GLU A 32 6.97 14.17 -10.04
C GLU A 32 8.46 14.05 -10.41
N ALA A 33 8.87 14.51 -11.61
CA ALA A 33 10.25 14.42 -12.10
C ALA A 33 11.28 14.99 -11.10
N ALA A 34 10.93 16.06 -10.38
CA ALA A 34 11.83 16.71 -9.42
C ALA A 34 12.13 15.86 -8.18
N ALA A 35 11.21 14.98 -7.77
CA ALA A 35 11.36 14.14 -6.57
C ALA A 35 11.89 12.73 -6.89
N LEU A 36 11.64 12.23 -8.10
CA LEU A 36 11.97 10.86 -8.50
C LEU A 36 13.41 10.44 -8.21
N PRO A 37 14.46 11.25 -8.50
CA PRO A 37 15.83 10.83 -8.22
C PRO A 37 16.06 10.52 -6.75
N TRP A 38 15.53 11.36 -5.86
CA TRP A 38 15.64 11.15 -4.41
C TRP A 38 14.85 9.94 -3.94
N VAL A 39 13.65 9.71 -4.47
CA VAL A 39 12.79 8.57 -4.11
C VAL A 39 13.43 7.26 -4.56
N LEU A 40 13.90 7.19 -5.80
CA LEU A 40 14.48 5.97 -6.39
C LEU A 40 15.83 5.60 -5.76
N ASP A 41 16.67 6.58 -5.40
CA ASP A 41 17.94 6.37 -4.69
C ASP A 41 17.74 5.74 -3.29
N ARG A 42 16.52 5.83 -2.73
CA ARG A 42 16.18 5.31 -1.41
C ARG A 42 15.40 4.00 -1.40
N ILE A 43 15.15 3.44 -2.57
CA ILE A 43 14.62 2.08 -2.65
C ILE A 43 15.68 1.12 -2.10
N PRO A 44 15.34 0.22 -1.18
CA PRO A 44 16.29 -0.72 -0.62
C PRO A 44 16.97 -1.57 -1.70
N ASP A 45 18.27 -1.87 -1.52
CA ASP A 45 19.05 -2.69 -2.44
C ASP A 45 18.38 -4.04 -2.70
N GLY A 46 18.35 -4.45 -3.96
CA GLY A 46 17.72 -5.70 -4.40
C GLY A 46 16.19 -5.65 -4.49
N TRP A 47 15.56 -4.51 -4.15
CA TRP A 47 14.14 -4.32 -4.35
C TRP A 47 13.86 -3.67 -5.70
N ARG A 48 12.69 -3.95 -6.27
CA ARG A 48 12.28 -3.41 -7.57
C ARG A 48 11.35 -2.21 -7.38
N ALA A 49 11.71 -1.07 -7.97
CA ALA A 49 10.83 0.10 -8.08
C ALA A 49 9.89 -0.06 -9.29
N ILE A 50 8.58 0.04 -9.07
CA ILE A 50 7.55 0.05 -10.09
C ILE A 50 6.92 1.44 -10.11
N VAL A 51 7.43 2.31 -10.97
CA VAL A 51 6.87 3.65 -11.17
C VAL A 51 5.67 3.53 -12.11
N VAL A 52 4.48 3.89 -11.62
CA VAL A 52 3.27 3.86 -12.43
C VAL A 52 2.94 5.25 -12.90
N ASP A 53 3.30 5.55 -14.15
CA ASP A 53 3.00 6.82 -14.78
C ASP A 53 1.52 6.93 -15.11
N ASN A 54 0.83 7.87 -14.50
CA ASN A 54 -0.60 8.11 -14.69
C ASN A 54 -0.85 9.34 -15.59
N GLY A 55 -0.01 9.48 -16.61
CA GLY A 55 -0.07 10.50 -17.64
C GLY A 55 0.67 11.77 -17.27
N SER A 56 1.91 11.67 -16.83
CA SER A 56 2.83 12.81 -16.63
C SER A 56 3.15 13.51 -17.93
N THR A 57 3.46 14.80 -17.82
CA THR A 57 3.84 15.67 -18.94
C THR A 57 5.20 16.35 -18.73
N ASP A 58 5.84 16.10 -17.59
CA ASP A 58 7.09 16.73 -17.15
C ASP A 58 8.34 15.86 -17.39
N GLY A 59 8.21 14.72 -18.11
CA GLY A 59 9.31 13.80 -18.34
C GLY A 59 9.56 12.80 -17.21
N SER A 60 8.62 12.67 -16.25
CA SER A 60 8.74 11.72 -15.12
C SER A 60 8.96 10.28 -15.58
N ALA A 61 8.24 9.82 -16.60
CA ALA A 61 8.32 8.43 -17.06
C ALA A 61 9.70 8.11 -17.68
N GLU A 62 10.24 9.01 -18.51
CA GLU A 62 11.55 8.87 -19.15
C GLU A 62 12.66 8.93 -18.10
N LEU A 63 12.55 9.85 -17.15
CA LEU A 63 13.51 9.98 -16.05
C LEU A 63 13.51 8.72 -15.19
N ALA A 64 12.34 8.19 -14.82
CA ALA A 64 12.25 6.97 -14.03
C ALA A 64 12.92 5.77 -14.72
N ARG A 65 12.70 5.60 -16.04
CA ARG A 65 13.39 4.56 -16.84
C ARG A 65 14.91 4.75 -16.84
N SER A 66 15.39 5.97 -17.02
CA SER A 66 16.83 6.27 -17.03
C SER A 66 17.50 6.00 -15.68
N LEU A 67 16.74 6.03 -14.58
CA LEU A 67 17.17 5.71 -13.23
C LEU A 67 16.99 4.22 -12.86
N GLY A 68 16.60 3.38 -13.83
CA GLY A 68 16.52 1.92 -13.64
C GLY A 68 15.20 1.42 -13.06
N ALA A 69 14.19 2.26 -12.93
CA ALA A 69 12.87 1.84 -12.47
C ALA A 69 12.09 1.07 -13.56
N ASN A 70 11.31 0.09 -13.16
CA ASN A 70 10.29 -0.50 -14.03
C ASN A 70 9.11 0.49 -14.17
N VAL A 71 8.85 0.97 -15.39
CA VAL A 71 7.80 1.96 -15.64
C VAL A 71 6.59 1.32 -16.29
N VAL A 72 5.46 1.42 -15.61
CA VAL A 72 4.13 1.00 -16.09
C VAL A 72 3.33 2.25 -16.46
N THR A 73 2.70 2.26 -17.61
CA THR A 73 1.80 3.36 -18.00
C THR A 73 0.36 2.95 -17.69
N GLU A 74 -0.35 3.80 -16.93
CA GLU A 74 -1.77 3.61 -16.61
C GLU A 74 -2.59 4.77 -17.22
N GLU A 75 -3.36 4.48 -18.27
CA GLU A 75 -4.13 5.49 -19.00
C GLU A 75 -5.34 6.00 -18.22
N ARG A 76 -5.92 5.14 -17.38
CA ARG A 76 -7.06 5.52 -16.53
C ARG A 76 -6.59 6.47 -15.44
N ARG A 77 -7.00 7.72 -15.53
CA ARG A 77 -6.66 8.73 -14.51
C ARG A 77 -7.19 8.35 -13.13
N GLY A 78 -6.32 8.36 -12.12
CA GLY A 78 -6.69 8.16 -10.72
C GLY A 78 -5.60 7.50 -9.90
N PHE A 79 -5.43 7.95 -8.66
CA PHE A 79 -4.45 7.40 -7.73
C PHE A 79 -4.64 5.89 -7.52
N GLY A 80 -5.88 5.44 -7.34
CA GLY A 80 -6.20 4.02 -7.18
C GLY A 80 -5.95 3.21 -8.45
N ALA A 81 -6.10 3.79 -9.65
CA ALA A 81 -5.75 3.14 -10.90
C ALA A 81 -4.25 2.87 -10.98
N ALA A 82 -3.43 3.88 -10.68
CA ALA A 82 -1.99 3.73 -10.65
C ALA A 82 -1.52 2.71 -9.59
N CYS A 83 -2.06 2.77 -8.36
CA CYS A 83 -1.74 1.78 -7.32
C CYS A 83 -2.11 0.36 -7.77
N HIS A 84 -3.27 0.18 -8.39
CA HIS A 84 -3.73 -1.14 -8.82
C HIS A 84 -2.92 -1.69 -9.99
N ALA A 85 -2.59 -0.87 -10.99
CA ALA A 85 -1.72 -1.26 -12.09
C ALA A 85 -0.33 -1.70 -11.58
N GLY A 86 0.22 -0.98 -10.61
CA GLY A 86 1.47 -1.36 -9.95
C GLY A 86 1.36 -2.68 -9.18
N LEU A 87 0.27 -2.92 -8.46
CA LEU A 87 0.02 -4.18 -7.77
C LEU A 87 -0.04 -5.37 -8.75
N LEU A 88 -0.69 -5.18 -9.90
CA LEU A 88 -0.77 -6.22 -10.94
C LEU A 88 0.61 -6.49 -11.59
N ALA A 89 1.44 -5.47 -11.76
CA ALA A 89 2.79 -5.57 -12.30
C ALA A 89 3.82 -6.10 -11.30
N ALA A 90 3.48 -6.13 -10.01
CA ALA A 90 4.34 -6.67 -8.96
C ALA A 90 4.43 -8.19 -9.05
N GLU A 91 5.60 -8.74 -8.73
CA GLU A 91 5.89 -10.18 -8.76
C GLU A 91 6.45 -10.69 -7.42
N ALA A 92 7.09 -9.81 -6.63
CA ALA A 92 7.63 -10.17 -5.33
C ALA A 92 6.53 -10.62 -4.34
N GLU A 93 6.93 -11.38 -3.32
CA GLU A 93 6.02 -11.80 -2.25
C GLU A 93 5.40 -10.61 -1.51
N PHE A 94 6.20 -9.56 -1.28
CA PHE A 94 5.75 -8.36 -0.60
C PHE A 94 5.59 -7.21 -1.60
N VAL A 95 4.51 -6.44 -1.42
CA VAL A 95 4.26 -5.21 -2.18
C VAL A 95 4.16 -4.05 -1.21
N CYS A 96 4.91 -3.01 -1.55
CA CYS A 96 4.91 -1.75 -0.84
C CYS A 96 4.30 -0.65 -1.71
N PHE A 97 3.68 0.34 -1.08
CA PHE A 97 3.23 1.57 -1.74
C PHE A 97 3.91 2.77 -1.09
N CYS A 98 4.38 3.68 -1.89
CA CYS A 98 4.96 4.95 -1.45
C CYS A 98 4.64 6.05 -2.45
N ASP A 99 4.36 7.27 -1.98
CA ASP A 99 4.20 8.43 -2.87
C ASP A 99 5.53 8.82 -3.51
N CYS A 100 5.49 9.32 -4.77
CA CYS A 100 6.67 9.78 -5.52
C CYS A 100 7.12 11.21 -5.20
N ASP A 101 6.47 11.90 -4.25
CA ASP A 101 6.66 13.35 -4.03
C ASP A 101 7.78 13.70 -3.03
N GLY A 102 8.52 12.70 -2.56
CA GLY A 102 9.63 12.86 -1.62
C GLY A 102 9.20 13.16 -0.18
N SER A 103 7.90 13.14 0.12
CA SER A 103 7.41 13.41 1.49
C SER A 103 7.63 12.26 2.46
N LEU A 104 7.81 11.04 1.97
CA LEU A 104 8.07 9.82 2.71
C LEU A 104 9.35 9.16 2.24
N ASP A 105 10.07 8.54 3.14
CA ASP A 105 11.34 7.85 2.84
C ASP A 105 11.10 6.38 2.54
N PRO A 106 11.32 5.89 1.29
CA PRO A 106 11.16 4.49 0.94
C PRO A 106 12.07 3.53 1.72
N ALA A 107 13.21 3.99 2.21
CA ALA A 107 14.13 3.15 3.00
C ALA A 107 13.47 2.58 4.28
N LEU A 108 12.42 3.24 4.80
CA LEU A 108 11.64 2.77 5.95
C LEU A 108 10.88 1.47 5.66
N LEU A 109 10.61 1.17 4.39
CA LEU A 109 9.83 0.00 3.98
C LEU A 109 10.49 -1.33 4.35
N THR A 110 11.82 -1.36 4.49
CA THR A 110 12.55 -2.54 4.97
C THR A 110 12.04 -3.01 6.34
N GLY A 111 11.83 -2.07 7.27
CA GLY A 111 11.26 -2.35 8.58
C GLY A 111 9.81 -2.82 8.51
N PHE A 112 9.03 -2.31 7.54
CA PHE A 112 7.64 -2.71 7.32
C PHE A 112 7.55 -4.15 6.85
N VAL A 113 8.31 -4.50 5.82
CA VAL A 113 8.31 -5.85 5.26
C VAL A 113 8.80 -6.87 6.28
N ARG A 114 9.83 -6.53 7.07
CA ARG A 114 10.32 -7.41 8.13
C ARG A 114 9.22 -7.75 9.14
N ARG A 115 8.48 -6.75 9.64
CA ARG A 115 7.40 -6.96 10.60
C ARG A 115 6.27 -7.84 10.06
N ILE A 116 5.99 -7.73 8.75
CA ILE A 116 5.00 -8.60 8.08
C ILE A 116 5.55 -10.02 7.92
N ALA A 117 6.82 -10.15 7.52
CA ALA A 117 7.49 -11.44 7.38
C ALA A 117 7.57 -12.20 8.72
N ASP A 118 7.84 -11.48 9.82
CA ASP A 118 7.88 -12.00 11.19
C ASP A 118 6.48 -12.32 11.74
N GLY A 119 5.42 -12.04 10.97
CA GLY A 119 4.04 -12.34 11.33
C GLY A 119 3.45 -11.44 12.40
N GLU A 120 3.98 -10.22 12.62
CA GLU A 120 3.39 -9.27 13.56
C GLU A 120 2.06 -8.69 13.06
N CYS A 121 1.94 -8.47 11.75
CA CYS A 121 0.75 -7.97 11.07
C CYS A 121 0.71 -8.44 9.63
N ASP A 122 -0.42 -8.21 8.95
CA ASP A 122 -0.63 -8.60 7.56
C ASP A 122 -0.65 -7.37 6.62
N LEU A 123 -1.08 -6.21 7.15
CA LEU A 123 -1.02 -4.91 6.48
C LEU A 123 -0.46 -3.87 7.46
N LEU A 124 0.65 -3.23 7.10
CA LEU A 124 1.28 -2.19 7.90
C LEU A 124 1.19 -0.83 7.18
N LEU A 125 0.71 0.19 7.92
CA LEU A 125 0.58 1.57 7.45
C LEU A 125 1.58 2.48 8.15
N GLY A 126 2.13 3.46 7.41
CA GLY A 126 2.94 4.54 7.96
C GLY A 126 2.07 5.65 8.51
N ARG A 127 2.05 5.85 9.83
CA ARG A 127 1.43 7.00 10.47
C ARG A 127 2.33 8.21 10.34
N ARG A 128 1.90 9.21 9.61
CA ARG A 128 2.69 10.43 9.35
C ARG A 128 2.94 11.24 10.61
N ARG A 129 4.21 11.50 10.89
CA ARG A 129 4.69 12.42 11.93
C ARG A 129 5.33 13.61 11.23
N PRO A 130 4.65 14.77 11.14
CA PRO A 130 5.14 15.93 10.39
C PRO A 130 6.47 16.43 10.93
N GLU A 131 7.45 16.58 10.04
CA GLU A 131 8.75 17.21 10.32
C GLU A 131 8.76 18.62 9.71
N GLY A 132 8.92 19.61 10.58
CA GLY A 132 8.97 21.01 10.17
C GLY A 132 7.61 21.69 9.95
N ARG A 133 7.69 23.02 9.76
CA ARG A 133 6.50 23.84 9.52
C ARG A 133 5.98 23.63 8.10
N GLY A 134 4.67 23.41 7.95
CA GLY A 134 4.01 23.28 6.64
C GLY A 134 3.99 21.88 6.03
N ALA A 135 4.66 20.89 6.62
CA ALA A 135 4.64 19.51 6.11
C ALA A 135 3.22 18.93 6.02
N TRP A 136 2.35 19.31 6.94
CA TRP A 136 0.96 18.85 6.95
C TRP A 136 0.00 19.98 7.33
N PRO A 137 -0.72 20.56 6.36
CA PRO A 137 -1.65 21.67 6.61
C PRO A 137 -2.75 21.30 7.62
N PRO A 138 -3.18 22.22 8.51
CA PRO A 138 -4.15 21.94 9.58
C PRO A 138 -5.49 21.37 9.06
N HIS A 139 -6.00 21.86 7.93
CA HIS A 139 -7.24 21.36 7.32
C HIS A 139 -7.12 19.90 6.85
N ALA A 140 -5.95 19.52 6.30
CA ALA A 140 -5.68 18.15 5.88
C ALA A 140 -5.56 17.21 7.10
N ARG A 141 -4.96 17.68 8.21
CA ARG A 141 -4.92 16.95 9.48
C ARG A 141 -6.32 16.74 10.07
N ALA A 142 -7.15 17.78 10.06
CA ALA A 142 -8.53 17.67 10.53
C ALA A 142 -9.34 16.67 9.68
N GLY A 143 -9.18 16.71 8.35
CA GLY A 143 -9.79 15.74 7.43
C GLY A 143 -9.36 14.30 7.71
N ASN A 144 -8.05 14.09 7.92
CA ASN A 144 -7.52 12.76 8.27
C ASN A 144 -8.07 12.26 9.62
N LEU A 145 -8.15 13.12 10.64
CA LEU A 145 -8.71 12.75 11.95
C LEU A 145 -10.19 12.35 11.84
N ALA A 146 -10.97 13.09 11.07
CA ALA A 146 -12.37 12.76 10.82
C ALA A 146 -12.48 11.40 10.11
N LEU A 147 -11.66 11.16 9.09
CA LEU A 147 -11.61 9.90 8.36
C LEU A 147 -11.20 8.73 9.25
N ALA A 148 -10.14 8.87 10.04
CA ALA A 148 -9.69 7.86 10.98
C ALA A 148 -10.79 7.50 12.01
N ARG A 149 -11.55 8.52 12.48
CA ARG A 149 -12.70 8.30 13.38
C ARG A 149 -13.83 7.53 12.70
N MET A 150 -14.14 7.85 11.43
CA MET A 150 -15.16 7.13 10.66
C MET A 150 -14.73 5.69 10.38
N LEU A 151 -13.46 5.49 10.00
CA LEU A 151 -12.87 4.16 9.79
C LEU A 151 -12.93 3.32 11.06
N ARG A 152 -12.56 3.89 12.21
CA ARG A 152 -12.67 3.20 13.50
C ARG A 152 -14.10 2.75 13.82
N ARG A 153 -15.11 3.58 13.49
CA ARG A 153 -16.53 3.21 13.69
C ARG A 153 -16.96 2.06 12.78
N ARG A 154 -16.41 2.00 11.56
CA ARG A 154 -16.75 0.97 10.55
C ARG A 154 -16.04 -0.36 10.82
N THR A 155 -14.78 -0.33 11.27
CA THR A 155 -13.91 -1.50 11.33
C THR A 155 -13.49 -1.90 12.75
N GLY A 156 -13.66 -1.02 13.74
CA GLY A 156 -13.11 -1.22 15.08
C GLY A 156 -11.60 -0.93 15.20
N LEU A 157 -10.88 -0.79 14.09
CA LEU A 157 -9.44 -0.55 14.07
C LEU A 157 -9.07 0.79 14.71
N ARG A 158 -8.03 0.80 15.55
CA ARG A 158 -7.53 2.02 16.21
C ARG A 158 -6.42 2.68 15.39
N LEU A 159 -6.73 3.02 14.14
CA LEU A 159 -5.81 3.75 13.27
C LEU A 159 -5.94 5.26 13.49
N HIS A 160 -4.81 5.96 13.40
CA HIS A 160 -4.72 7.41 13.60
C HIS A 160 -4.48 8.15 12.28
N ASP A 161 -3.96 7.46 11.28
CA ASP A 161 -3.67 8.02 9.96
C ASP A 161 -4.00 7.01 8.86
N LEU A 162 -4.46 7.51 7.71
CA LEU A 162 -4.59 6.75 6.48
C LEU A 162 -3.38 7.04 5.59
N GLY A 163 -2.19 6.76 6.11
CA GLY A 163 -0.92 7.08 5.45
C GLY A 163 -0.73 6.36 4.12
N PRO A 164 -0.01 6.97 3.16
CA PRO A 164 0.24 6.37 1.85
C PRO A 164 1.38 5.33 1.88
N LEU A 165 2.32 5.41 2.84
CA LEU A 165 3.35 4.39 2.99
C LEU A 165 2.75 3.11 3.54
N ARG A 166 2.83 2.00 2.80
CA ARG A 166 2.18 0.74 3.15
C ARG A 166 2.96 -0.45 2.68
N ALA A 167 2.81 -1.58 3.39
CA ALA A 167 3.31 -2.87 2.95
C ALA A 167 2.33 -3.99 3.33
N ALA A 168 2.24 -5.01 2.48
CA ALA A 168 1.50 -6.24 2.74
C ALA A 168 2.05 -7.37 1.84
N ARG A 169 1.60 -8.61 2.07
CA ARG A 169 1.84 -9.68 1.10
C ARG A 169 1.02 -9.43 -0.17
N ARG A 170 1.64 -9.69 -1.33
CA ARG A 170 0.98 -9.52 -2.63
C ARG A 170 -0.29 -10.36 -2.74
N ALA A 171 -0.25 -11.59 -2.27
CA ALA A 171 -1.39 -12.50 -2.31
C ALA A 171 -2.59 -11.93 -1.52
N ASP A 172 -2.35 -11.38 -0.34
CA ASP A 172 -3.39 -10.76 0.49
C ASP A 172 -4.01 -9.55 -0.23
N LEU A 173 -3.16 -8.65 -0.77
CA LEU A 173 -3.64 -7.47 -1.51
C LEU A 173 -4.50 -7.83 -2.73
N LEU A 174 -4.13 -8.87 -3.48
CA LEU A 174 -4.91 -9.36 -4.63
C LEU A 174 -6.24 -9.97 -4.16
N ALA A 175 -6.24 -10.71 -3.06
CA ALA A 175 -7.45 -11.32 -2.50
C ALA A 175 -8.45 -10.28 -1.97
N LEU A 176 -8.01 -9.05 -1.66
CA LEU A 176 -8.92 -7.97 -1.28
C LEU A 176 -9.82 -7.49 -2.43
N ASP A 177 -9.56 -7.86 -3.68
CA ASP A 177 -10.35 -7.47 -4.87
C ASP A 177 -10.70 -5.96 -4.89
N LEU A 178 -9.69 -5.10 -4.76
CA LEU A 178 -9.88 -3.66 -4.68
C LEU A 178 -10.42 -3.11 -6.00
N THR A 179 -11.56 -2.42 -5.94
CA THR A 179 -12.30 -1.93 -7.12
C THR A 179 -12.26 -0.42 -7.31
N ASP A 180 -12.04 0.35 -6.24
CA ASP A 180 -11.88 1.80 -6.37
C ASP A 180 -10.62 2.12 -7.20
N ARG A 181 -10.74 2.99 -8.19
CA ARG A 181 -9.62 3.40 -9.05
C ARG A 181 -9.25 4.87 -8.84
N ARG A 182 -9.84 5.50 -7.83
CA ARG A 182 -9.65 6.93 -7.52
C ARG A 182 -9.09 7.11 -6.12
N SER A 183 -9.61 8.07 -5.38
CA SER A 183 -9.10 8.47 -4.06
C SER A 183 -9.55 7.53 -2.93
N GLY A 184 -10.53 6.66 -3.16
CA GLY A 184 -11.01 5.69 -2.18
C GLY A 184 -10.13 4.45 -2.03
N TYR A 185 -9.27 4.15 -3.00
CA TYR A 185 -8.42 2.94 -3.01
C TYR A 185 -7.67 2.69 -1.70
N PRO A 186 -6.96 3.70 -1.11
CA PRO A 186 -6.26 3.50 0.15
C PRO A 186 -7.18 3.17 1.33
N LEU A 187 -8.39 3.74 1.34
CA LEU A 187 -9.39 3.48 2.38
C LEU A 187 -10.03 2.11 2.17
N GLN A 188 -10.37 1.75 0.93
CA GLN A 188 -10.94 0.45 0.59
C GLN A 188 -9.99 -0.69 0.96
N MET A 189 -8.68 -0.53 0.75
CA MET A 189 -7.66 -1.49 1.17
C MET A 189 -7.77 -1.79 2.68
N VAL A 190 -7.89 -0.77 3.53
CA VAL A 190 -7.98 -0.95 4.99
C VAL A 190 -9.32 -1.55 5.39
N VAL A 191 -10.44 -1.10 4.79
CA VAL A 191 -11.77 -1.63 5.09
C VAL A 191 -11.85 -3.10 4.73
N ARG A 192 -11.44 -3.47 3.50
CA ARG A 192 -11.49 -4.87 3.04
C ARG A 192 -10.48 -5.76 3.77
N ALA A 193 -9.30 -5.24 4.12
CA ALA A 193 -8.36 -5.96 4.97
C ALA A 193 -8.97 -6.30 6.33
N SER A 194 -9.67 -5.33 6.95
CA SER A 194 -10.38 -5.55 8.20
C SER A 194 -11.53 -6.55 8.05
N ASP A 195 -12.32 -6.43 6.99
CA ASP A 195 -13.44 -7.34 6.71
C ASP A 195 -12.95 -8.78 6.44
N ALA A 196 -11.76 -8.93 5.82
CA ALA A 196 -11.10 -10.22 5.60
C ALA A 196 -10.37 -10.76 6.84
N GLY A 197 -10.43 -10.06 7.98
CA GLY A 197 -9.79 -10.50 9.22
C GLY A 197 -8.26 -10.33 9.25
N LEU A 198 -7.67 -9.58 8.32
CA LEU A 198 -6.24 -9.28 8.33
C LEU A 198 -5.87 -8.37 9.50
N ARG A 199 -4.72 -8.63 10.09
CA ARG A 199 -4.17 -7.81 11.19
C ARG A 199 -3.56 -6.53 10.62
N VAL A 200 -4.25 -5.42 10.80
CA VAL A 200 -3.82 -4.10 10.33
C VAL A 200 -3.14 -3.35 11.46
N ALA A 201 -1.94 -2.82 11.23
CA ALA A 201 -1.15 -2.08 12.19
C ALA A 201 -0.64 -0.74 11.64
N GLU A 202 -0.18 0.14 12.53
CA GLU A 202 0.49 1.40 12.19
C GLU A 202 1.92 1.43 12.74
N SER A 203 2.81 2.14 12.03
CA SER A 203 4.14 2.51 12.49
C SER A 203 4.37 3.99 12.23
N ASP A 204 4.90 4.71 13.21
CA ASP A 204 5.21 6.14 13.02
C ASP A 204 6.30 6.31 11.98
N VAL A 205 6.09 7.23 11.04
CA VAL A 205 7.06 7.58 9.98
C VAL A 205 7.22 9.08 9.88
N PRO A 206 8.45 9.59 9.74
CA PRO A 206 8.71 10.99 9.44
C PRO A 206 7.97 11.42 8.18
N TYR A 207 7.33 12.59 8.21
CA TYR A 207 6.62 13.15 7.07
C TYR A 207 7.15 14.54 6.75
N ARG A 208 7.81 14.67 5.61
CA ARG A 208 8.49 15.87 5.12
C ARG A 208 7.58 16.73 4.26
N PRO A 209 7.89 18.01 4.07
CA PRO A 209 7.27 18.78 3.01
C PRO A 209 7.52 18.12 1.66
N ARG A 210 6.44 17.97 0.86
CA ARG A 210 6.55 17.41 -0.48
C ARG A 210 7.31 18.30 -1.44
N THR A 211 7.94 17.71 -2.43
CA THR A 211 8.47 18.42 -3.57
C THR A 211 7.33 18.61 -4.58
N GLY A 212 6.95 19.87 -4.88
CA GLY A 212 5.86 20.17 -5.82
C GLY A 212 4.48 20.39 -5.18
N LYS A 213 3.41 20.37 -6.01
CA LYS A 213 2.03 20.70 -5.62
C LYS A 213 1.17 19.45 -5.45
N SER A 214 0.25 19.46 -4.46
CA SER A 214 -0.71 18.37 -4.28
C SER A 214 -1.62 18.19 -5.51
N LYS A 215 -1.69 16.99 -6.06
CA LYS A 215 -2.53 16.64 -7.22
C LYS A 215 -3.96 16.22 -6.80
N VAL A 216 -4.15 15.75 -5.57
CA VAL A 216 -5.44 15.23 -5.09
C VAL A 216 -6.21 16.29 -4.30
N THR A 217 -5.57 16.97 -3.35
CA THR A 217 -6.22 17.91 -2.42
C THR A 217 -5.92 19.38 -2.73
N GLY A 218 -5.21 19.66 -3.82
CA GLY A 218 -4.82 21.02 -4.22
C GLY A 218 -5.98 21.90 -4.73
N THR A 219 -7.14 21.30 -5.02
CA THR A 219 -8.33 22.02 -5.48
C THR A 219 -9.54 21.61 -4.66
N TRP A 220 -10.48 22.56 -4.48
CA TRP A 220 -11.75 22.32 -3.80
C TRP A 220 -12.58 21.19 -4.46
N ARG A 221 -12.57 21.10 -5.80
CA ARG A 221 -13.24 20.00 -6.54
C ARG A 221 -12.57 18.64 -6.26
N GLY A 222 -11.25 18.60 -6.24
CA GLY A 222 -10.50 17.37 -5.91
C GLY A 222 -10.80 16.89 -4.48
N THR A 223 -10.81 17.79 -3.51
CA THR A 223 -11.18 17.49 -2.12
C THR A 223 -12.60 16.94 -2.01
N TRP A 224 -13.57 17.56 -2.71
CA TRP A 224 -14.97 17.11 -2.69
C TRP A 224 -15.11 15.70 -3.30
N HIS A 225 -14.45 15.42 -4.42
CA HIS A 225 -14.45 14.08 -5.03
C HIS A 225 -13.82 13.05 -4.10
N ALA A 226 -12.69 13.37 -3.48
CA ALA A 226 -12.04 12.47 -2.52
C ALA A 226 -12.95 12.13 -1.33
N VAL A 227 -13.63 13.12 -0.76
CA VAL A 227 -14.59 12.90 0.34
C VAL A 227 -15.77 12.03 -0.11
N ARG A 228 -16.28 12.25 -1.32
CA ARG A 228 -17.37 11.44 -1.88
C ARG A 228 -16.95 9.98 -2.08
N ASP A 229 -15.80 9.77 -2.71
CA ASP A 229 -15.25 8.42 -2.97
C ASP A 229 -15.04 7.68 -1.63
N MET A 230 -14.44 8.33 -0.65
CA MET A 230 -14.22 7.75 0.69
C MET A 230 -15.54 7.43 1.43
N ARG A 231 -16.58 8.26 1.28
CA ARG A 231 -17.90 7.94 1.85
C ARG A 231 -18.57 6.76 1.17
N GLY A 232 -18.34 6.57 -0.13
CA GLY A 232 -18.78 5.38 -0.87
C GLY A 232 -18.22 4.12 -0.26
N VAL A 233 -16.89 4.07 -0.11
CA VAL A 233 -16.16 2.93 0.47
C VAL A 233 -16.65 2.59 1.90
N LEU A 234 -16.85 3.60 2.75
CA LEU A 234 -17.32 3.34 4.13
C LEU A 234 -18.76 2.79 4.22
N ARG A 235 -19.54 2.90 3.13
CA ARG A 235 -20.91 2.35 3.04
C ARG A 235 -20.95 1.00 2.34
N GLU A 236 -19.84 0.52 1.79
CA GLU A 236 -19.78 -0.83 1.22
C GLU A 236 -20.18 -1.84 2.30
N PRO A 237 -21.07 -2.80 2.00
CA PRO A 237 -21.33 -3.90 2.92
C PRO A 237 -20.03 -4.69 3.16
N PRO A 238 -19.88 -5.34 4.32
CA PRO A 238 -18.76 -6.24 4.56
C PRO A 238 -18.67 -7.26 3.42
N ALA A 239 -17.46 -7.54 2.94
CA ALA A 239 -17.25 -8.60 1.97
C ALA A 239 -17.74 -9.93 2.56
N ASP A 240 -18.46 -10.70 1.78
CA ASP A 240 -18.95 -12.01 2.23
C ASP A 240 -17.75 -12.96 2.41
N PRO A 241 -17.44 -13.43 3.63
CA PRO A 241 -16.29 -14.29 3.88
C PRO A 241 -16.38 -15.64 3.15
N ALA A 242 -17.56 -16.04 2.67
CA ALA A 242 -17.77 -17.28 1.95
C ALA A 242 -17.24 -17.26 0.48
N GLY A 243 -16.97 -16.08 -0.10
CA GLY A 243 -16.47 -15.96 -1.48
C GLY A 243 -14.96 -16.24 -1.64
N VAL A 244 -14.19 -16.20 -0.56
CA VAL A 244 -12.71 -16.31 -0.61
C VAL A 244 -12.23 -17.78 -0.59
N VAL A 245 -13.05 -18.73 -0.16
CA VAL A 245 -12.66 -20.15 -0.01
C VAL A 245 -12.94 -21.01 -1.26
N GLY A 246 -13.60 -20.45 -2.29
CA GLY A 246 -14.13 -21.22 -3.43
C GLY A 246 -13.23 -21.41 -4.65
N ALA A 247 -12.02 -20.82 -4.72
CA ALA A 247 -11.21 -20.84 -5.95
C ALA A 247 -10.08 -21.89 -5.98
N GLY A 248 -10.07 -22.87 -5.07
CA GLY A 248 -8.94 -23.80 -4.88
C GLY A 248 -9.25 -25.29 -5.10
N THR A 249 -10.40 -25.71 -5.65
CA THR A 249 -10.65 -27.15 -5.95
C THR A 249 -11.55 -27.30 -7.17
N GLY A 250 -10.97 -27.21 -8.34
CA GLY A 250 -11.58 -27.48 -9.67
C GLY A 250 -10.72 -28.46 -10.46
N ALA A 251 -10.79 -29.73 -10.09
CA ALA A 251 -10.78 -30.99 -10.85
C ALA A 251 -9.94 -31.05 -12.15
N LEU A 252 -8.84 -31.76 -12.05
CA LEU A 252 -8.36 -32.64 -13.11
C LEU A 252 -9.37 -33.82 -13.28
N ARG A 253 -10.05 -33.88 -14.42
CA ARG A 253 -10.49 -35.11 -15.06
C ARG A 253 -10.29 -34.99 -16.57
#